data_c1744886d18bbb82ac5995275f6fba8a
#
_entry.id   c1744886d18bbb82ac5995275f6fba8a
#
_cell.length_a   1.000
_cell.length_b   1.000
_cell.length_c   1.000
_cell.angle_alpha   90.00
_cell.angle_beta   90.00
_cell.angle_gamma   90.00
#
_symmetry.space_group_name_H-M   'P 1'
#
loop_
_entity.id
_entity.type
_entity.pdbx_description
1 polymer ?
#
loop_
_entity_poly.entity_id
_entity_poly.type
_entity_poly.pdbx_seq_one_letter_code
_entity_poly.pdbx_strand_id
1 'polypeptide(L)'
;WFDPAFKKDDDAERKAERMWSAIVAEAAAVACRGKTGTVSDETKPSTQLSPLLFDLTSLQREANGRFGFSARNTLGLAQALYERHKVLTYPRTDSRALPEDYLGTIKKTMGMLGESRDYAPFAKNVLKNGWVKANKRIFDNSKISDHFAIIPTLQAPKHLSEPEQKLYDLVVRRFLAVFHPAAEYLQTTRVSQIGEHHFK
;
A
#
# COMPACT_ATOMS: atom_id res chain seq x y z
N TRP A 1 -25.95 -4.25 -8.47
CA TRP A 1 -27.19 -3.69 -7.93
C TRP A 1 -26.96 -3.07 -6.56
N PHE A 2 -27.65 -2.00 -6.24
CA PHE A 2 -27.72 -1.44 -4.88
C PHE A 2 -29.09 -0.78 -4.66
N ASP A 3 -29.47 -0.74 -3.38
CA ASP A 3 -30.69 -0.04 -2.94
C ASP A 3 -30.30 1.38 -2.48
N PRO A 4 -30.69 2.43 -3.22
CA PRO A 4 -30.39 3.82 -2.85
C PRO A 4 -31.16 4.29 -1.61
N ALA A 5 -32.27 3.61 -1.25
CA ALA A 5 -33.06 3.93 -0.07
C ALA A 5 -32.64 3.15 1.18
N PHE A 6 -31.63 2.28 1.07
CA PHE A 6 -31.17 1.46 2.18
C PHE A 6 -30.75 2.31 3.38
N LYS A 7 -31.35 2.02 4.52
CA LYS A 7 -30.93 2.56 5.81
C LYS A 7 -30.24 1.50 6.60
N LYS A 8 -29.07 1.79 7.13
CA LYS A 8 -28.32 0.88 8.00
C LYS A 8 -29.15 0.64 9.26
N ASP A 9 -29.44 -0.62 9.56
CA ASP A 9 -30.08 -1.08 10.79
C ASP A 9 -29.06 -1.84 11.67
N ASP A 10 -29.57 -2.50 12.74
CA ASP A 10 -28.73 -3.25 13.67
C ASP A 10 -28.19 -4.57 13.09
N ASP A 11 -28.67 -5.00 11.91
CA ASP A 11 -28.16 -6.18 11.22
C ASP A 11 -26.91 -5.80 10.41
N ALA A 12 -25.73 -6.12 10.96
CA ALA A 12 -24.44 -5.82 10.35
C ALA A 12 -24.20 -6.55 9.01
N GLU A 13 -24.95 -7.60 8.71
CA GLU A 13 -24.82 -8.36 7.45
C GLU A 13 -25.60 -7.71 6.31
N ARG A 14 -26.64 -6.94 6.61
CA ARG A 14 -27.42 -6.22 5.60
C ARG A 14 -26.60 -5.09 4.99
N LYS A 15 -26.51 -5.06 3.67
CA LYS A 15 -25.78 -4.04 2.90
C LYS A 15 -26.59 -3.62 1.70
N ALA A 16 -26.50 -2.34 1.35
CA ALA A 16 -27.19 -1.77 0.20
C ALA A 16 -26.89 -2.51 -1.12
N GLU A 17 -25.68 -3.09 -1.25
CA GLU A 17 -25.22 -3.76 -2.46
C GLU A 17 -25.50 -5.26 -2.50
N ARG A 18 -26.33 -5.79 -1.57
CA ARG A 18 -26.59 -7.24 -1.49
C ARG A 18 -28.06 -7.58 -1.55
N MET A 19 -28.41 -8.50 -2.44
CA MET A 19 -29.67 -9.21 -2.46
C MET A 19 -29.48 -10.58 -1.83
N TRP A 20 -30.24 -10.89 -0.78
CA TRP A 20 -30.18 -12.17 -0.06
C TRP A 20 -31.21 -13.19 -0.54
N SER A 21 -32.21 -12.76 -1.31
CA SER A 21 -33.24 -13.60 -1.86
C SER A 21 -33.04 -13.87 -3.36
N ALA A 22 -32.88 -15.09 -3.75
CA ALA A 22 -32.79 -15.48 -5.16
C ALA A 22 -34.02 -15.04 -5.97
N ILE A 23 -35.21 -15.08 -5.37
CA ILE A 23 -36.45 -14.64 -6.00
C ILE A 23 -36.39 -13.14 -6.33
N VAL A 24 -35.91 -12.32 -5.39
CA VAL A 24 -35.76 -10.87 -5.60
C VAL A 24 -34.71 -10.58 -6.67
N ALA A 25 -33.60 -11.30 -6.65
CA ALA A 25 -32.55 -11.15 -7.65
C ALA A 25 -33.01 -11.51 -9.06
N GLU A 26 -33.74 -12.61 -9.21
CA GLU A 26 -34.29 -13.04 -10.49
C GLU A 26 -35.37 -12.05 -11.00
N ALA A 27 -36.25 -11.59 -10.12
CA ALA A 27 -37.24 -10.57 -10.45
C ALA A 27 -36.59 -9.29 -10.96
N ALA A 28 -35.53 -8.82 -10.32
CA ALA A 28 -34.75 -7.66 -10.77
C ALA A 28 -34.10 -7.90 -12.14
N ALA A 29 -33.52 -9.10 -12.35
CA ALA A 29 -32.90 -9.46 -13.62
C ALA A 29 -33.95 -9.50 -14.77
N VAL A 30 -35.11 -10.08 -14.53
CA VAL A 30 -36.21 -10.11 -15.50
C VAL A 30 -36.72 -8.69 -15.77
N ALA A 31 -36.87 -7.86 -14.73
CA ALA A 31 -37.36 -6.50 -14.88
C ALA A 31 -36.41 -5.61 -15.71
N CYS A 32 -35.12 -5.91 -15.72
CA CYS A 32 -34.11 -5.14 -16.46
C CYS A 32 -33.86 -5.66 -17.89
N ARG A 33 -34.16 -6.92 -18.16
CA ARG A 33 -33.82 -7.58 -19.44
C ARG A 33 -34.47 -6.88 -20.64
N GLY A 34 -33.61 -6.51 -21.61
CA GLY A 34 -34.11 -5.88 -22.87
C GLY A 34 -34.54 -4.41 -22.71
N LYS A 35 -34.43 -3.83 -21.55
CA LYS A 35 -34.76 -2.43 -21.32
C LYS A 35 -33.52 -1.53 -21.44
N THR A 36 -33.72 -0.31 -21.92
CA THR A 36 -32.74 0.76 -21.88
C THR A 36 -32.66 1.36 -20.47
N GLY A 37 -31.46 1.77 -20.07
CA GLY A 37 -31.23 2.45 -18.80
C GLY A 37 -30.64 3.83 -18.99
N THR A 38 -30.72 4.64 -17.95
CA THR A 38 -30.02 5.92 -17.84
C THR A 38 -28.71 5.71 -17.08
N VAL A 39 -27.64 6.30 -17.59
CA VAL A 39 -26.31 6.26 -16.93
C VAL A 39 -25.96 7.65 -16.46
N SER A 40 -25.53 7.76 -15.21
CA SER A 40 -24.95 8.98 -14.64
C SER A 40 -23.54 8.71 -14.14
N ASP A 41 -22.62 9.63 -14.44
CA ASP A 41 -21.24 9.61 -13.97
C ASP A 41 -21.00 10.79 -13.03
N GLU A 42 -20.50 10.50 -11.84
CA GLU A 42 -20.02 11.51 -10.90
C GLU A 42 -18.51 11.31 -10.70
N THR A 43 -17.71 12.32 -11.04
CA THR A 43 -16.26 12.28 -10.89
C THR A 43 -15.82 13.22 -9.78
N LYS A 44 -15.06 12.69 -8.82
CA LYS A 44 -14.49 13.44 -7.69
C LYS A 44 -12.99 13.25 -7.61
N PRO A 45 -12.21 14.30 -7.29
CA PRO A 45 -10.80 14.13 -6.96
C PRO A 45 -10.66 13.31 -5.68
N SER A 46 -9.69 12.40 -5.69
CA SER A 46 -9.35 11.54 -4.56
C SER A 46 -7.84 11.47 -4.41
N THR A 47 -7.34 11.33 -3.19
CA THR A 47 -5.91 11.17 -2.92
C THR A 47 -5.67 9.90 -2.12
N GLN A 48 -4.55 9.22 -2.40
CA GLN A 48 -4.15 8.04 -1.67
C GLN A 48 -2.70 8.16 -1.22
N LEU A 49 -2.50 8.16 0.09
CA LEU A 49 -1.16 8.06 0.67
C LEU A 49 -0.57 6.67 0.44
N SER A 50 0.75 6.61 0.27
CA SER A 50 1.47 5.32 0.29
C SER A 50 1.17 4.57 1.60
N PRO A 51 1.19 3.23 1.62
CA PRO A 51 1.22 2.49 2.88
C PRO A 51 2.44 2.88 3.73
N LEU A 52 2.39 2.63 5.04
CA LEU A 52 3.53 2.83 5.95
C LEU A 52 4.72 1.92 5.59
N LEU A 53 5.87 2.19 6.17
CA LEU A 53 7.04 1.32 6.11
C LEU A 53 6.70 -0.11 6.57
N PHE A 54 7.57 -1.05 6.28
CA PHE A 54 7.35 -2.45 6.64
C PHE A 54 7.75 -2.75 8.08
N ASP A 55 6.86 -3.44 8.79
CA ASP A 55 7.17 -4.40 9.85
C ASP A 55 7.35 -5.80 9.23
N LEU A 56 7.75 -6.80 10.02
CA LEU A 56 7.92 -8.16 9.51
C LEU A 56 6.63 -8.74 8.92
N THR A 57 5.51 -8.59 9.61
CA THR A 57 4.23 -9.18 9.19
C THR A 57 3.73 -8.60 7.86
N SER A 58 3.81 -7.29 7.70
CA SER A 58 3.40 -6.64 6.43
C SER A 58 4.35 -6.96 5.29
N LEU A 59 5.67 -7.09 5.56
CA LEU A 59 6.63 -7.53 4.56
C LEU A 59 6.33 -8.96 4.09
N GLN A 60 6.08 -9.88 5.01
CA GLN A 60 5.72 -11.27 4.70
C GLN A 60 4.44 -11.35 3.87
N ARG A 61 3.42 -10.58 4.24
CA ARG A 61 2.13 -10.54 3.54
C ARG A 61 2.27 -10.04 2.10
N GLU A 62 3.03 -8.98 1.90
CA GLU A 62 3.23 -8.40 0.57
C GLU A 62 4.17 -9.25 -0.30
N ALA A 63 5.22 -9.82 0.27
CA ALA A 63 6.11 -10.74 -0.43
C ALA A 63 5.38 -12.03 -0.86
N ASN A 64 4.46 -12.53 -0.03
CA ASN A 64 3.61 -13.65 -0.40
C ASN A 64 2.66 -13.30 -1.57
N GLY A 65 1.97 -12.18 -1.48
CA GLY A 65 1.04 -11.74 -2.53
C GLY A 65 1.71 -11.47 -3.88
N ARG A 66 2.95 -10.95 -3.87
CA ARG A 66 3.68 -10.58 -5.11
C ARG A 66 4.52 -11.71 -5.70
N PHE A 67 5.14 -12.52 -4.83
CA PHE A 67 6.18 -13.47 -5.23
C PHE A 67 5.87 -14.92 -4.81
N GLY A 68 4.80 -15.15 -4.06
CA GLY A 68 4.48 -16.45 -3.51
C GLY A 68 5.43 -16.90 -2.38
N PHE A 69 6.22 -15.99 -1.80
CA PHE A 69 7.16 -16.34 -0.73
C PHE A 69 6.40 -16.68 0.54
N SER A 70 6.73 -17.81 1.16
CA SER A 70 6.22 -18.15 2.48
C SER A 70 6.75 -17.19 3.55
N ALA A 71 6.06 -17.07 4.67
CA ALA A 71 6.50 -16.23 5.79
C ALA A 71 7.91 -16.62 6.27
N ARG A 72 8.20 -17.94 6.34
CA ARG A 72 9.52 -18.46 6.72
C ARG A 72 10.60 -18.07 5.70
N ASN A 73 10.32 -18.22 4.41
CA ASN A 73 11.26 -17.84 3.36
C ASN A 73 11.54 -16.34 3.36
N THR A 74 10.48 -15.51 3.47
CA THR A 74 10.62 -14.05 3.56
C THR A 74 11.49 -13.62 4.74
N LEU A 75 11.29 -14.21 5.92
CA LEU A 75 12.13 -13.93 7.09
C LEU A 75 13.58 -14.34 6.85
N GLY A 76 13.82 -15.53 6.27
CA GLY A 76 15.18 -16.01 5.97
C GLY A 76 15.91 -15.07 4.99
N LEU A 77 15.24 -14.61 3.94
CA LEU A 77 15.78 -13.64 2.98
C LEU A 77 16.06 -12.30 3.65
N ALA A 78 15.12 -11.78 4.45
CA ALA A 78 15.31 -10.52 5.17
C ALA A 78 16.46 -10.59 6.18
N GLN A 79 16.64 -11.72 6.89
CA GLN A 79 17.78 -11.94 7.77
C GLN A 79 19.10 -11.97 6.99
N ALA A 80 19.16 -12.64 5.83
CA ALA A 80 20.34 -12.60 4.97
C ALA A 80 20.70 -11.20 4.50
N LEU A 81 19.68 -10.39 4.09
CA LEU A 81 19.86 -9.00 3.71
C LEU A 81 20.35 -8.12 4.87
N TYR A 82 19.96 -8.42 6.10
CA TYR A 82 20.44 -7.74 7.31
C TYR A 82 21.81 -8.25 7.75
N GLU A 83 22.00 -9.57 7.94
CA GLU A 83 23.18 -10.13 8.59
C GLU A 83 24.39 -10.25 7.65
N ARG A 84 24.16 -10.78 6.45
CA ARG A 84 25.22 -11.05 5.47
C ARG A 84 25.50 -9.85 4.60
N HIS A 85 24.46 -9.26 4.01
CA HIS A 85 24.60 -8.16 3.05
C HIS A 85 24.63 -6.78 3.71
N LYS A 86 24.12 -6.63 4.92
CA LYS A 86 24.04 -5.35 5.68
C LYS A 86 23.25 -4.26 4.98
N VAL A 87 22.34 -4.62 4.06
CA VAL A 87 21.61 -3.68 3.20
C VAL A 87 20.20 -3.33 3.72
N LEU A 88 19.68 -4.06 4.71
CA LEU A 88 18.44 -3.76 5.41
C LEU A 88 18.68 -3.61 6.92
N THR A 89 17.76 -2.93 7.59
CA THR A 89 17.70 -2.88 9.06
C THR A 89 17.17 -4.21 9.62
N TYR A 90 17.19 -4.36 10.95
CA TYR A 90 16.79 -5.59 11.63
C TYR A 90 15.35 -6.00 11.26
N PRO A 91 15.13 -7.23 10.76
CA PRO A 91 13.83 -7.58 10.17
C PRO A 91 12.77 -8.06 11.18
N ARG A 92 13.17 -8.45 12.40
CA ARG A 92 12.20 -8.90 13.43
C ARG A 92 11.70 -7.71 14.22
N THR A 93 10.86 -6.91 13.61
CA THR A 93 10.24 -5.72 14.19
C THR A 93 8.73 -5.72 13.93
N ASP A 94 7.97 -5.17 14.85
CA ASP A 94 6.55 -4.86 14.76
C ASP A 94 6.29 -3.38 14.42
N SER A 95 7.35 -2.56 14.45
CA SER A 95 7.26 -1.13 14.16
C SER A 95 7.27 -0.82 12.66
N ARG A 96 6.49 0.16 12.28
CA ARG A 96 6.44 0.78 10.95
C ARG A 96 6.88 2.24 10.95
N ALA A 97 7.44 2.69 12.06
CA ALA A 97 7.93 4.05 12.28
C ALA A 97 9.45 4.10 12.33
N LEU A 98 9.99 5.29 12.19
CA LEU A 98 11.41 5.60 12.33
C LEU A 98 11.63 6.49 13.54
N PRO A 99 12.83 6.45 14.16
CA PRO A 99 13.19 7.37 15.22
C PRO A 99 13.18 8.83 14.75
N GLU A 100 12.79 9.75 15.62
CA GLU A 100 12.66 11.17 15.30
C GLU A 100 14.01 11.81 14.94
N ASP A 101 15.11 11.32 15.50
CA ASP A 101 16.47 11.74 15.20
C ASP A 101 17.05 11.14 13.92
N TYR A 102 16.31 10.21 13.27
CA TYR A 102 16.82 9.48 12.10
C TYR A 102 16.74 10.26 10.78
N LEU A 103 16.16 11.46 10.80
CA LEU A 103 15.92 12.30 9.61
C LEU A 103 17.19 12.51 8.76
N GLY A 104 18.33 12.77 9.42
CA GLY A 104 19.62 12.95 8.74
C GLY A 104 20.12 11.68 8.06
N THR A 105 19.95 10.52 8.71
CA THR A 105 20.29 9.21 8.14
C THR A 105 19.42 8.89 6.93
N ILE A 106 18.11 9.19 6.97
CA ILE A 106 17.22 8.97 5.84
C ILE A 106 17.64 9.79 4.61
N LYS A 107 18.05 11.06 4.79
CA LYS A 107 18.57 11.87 3.68
C LYS A 107 19.84 11.25 3.07
N LYS A 108 20.74 10.71 3.89
CA LYS A 108 21.94 10.00 3.41
C LYS A 108 21.57 8.71 2.66
N THR A 109 20.59 7.94 3.17
CA THR A 109 20.07 6.72 2.50
C THR A 109 19.46 7.08 1.13
N MET A 110 18.69 8.18 1.04
CA MET A 110 18.20 8.68 -0.25
C MET A 110 19.33 9.05 -1.20
N GLY A 111 20.42 9.66 -0.68
CA GLY A 111 21.63 9.96 -1.47
C GLY A 111 22.24 8.67 -2.04
N MET A 112 22.45 7.65 -1.24
CA MET A 112 22.96 6.35 -1.68
C MET A 112 22.05 5.71 -2.75
N LEU A 113 20.74 5.72 -2.55
CA LEU A 113 19.77 5.22 -3.56
C LEU A 113 19.79 6.07 -4.84
N GLY A 114 20.15 7.34 -4.74
CA GLY A 114 20.35 8.26 -5.87
C GLY A 114 21.51 7.90 -6.80
N GLU A 115 22.43 7.04 -6.37
CA GLU A 115 23.50 6.49 -7.19
C GLU A 115 23.11 5.20 -7.93
N SER A 116 21.99 4.58 -7.56
CA SER A 116 21.49 3.36 -8.20
C SER A 116 20.72 3.68 -9.49
N ARG A 117 20.99 2.96 -10.56
CA ARG A 117 20.29 3.11 -11.86
C ARG A 117 18.76 3.05 -11.69
N ASP A 118 18.27 2.11 -10.88
CA ASP A 118 16.83 1.80 -10.81
C ASP A 118 16.08 2.74 -9.85
N TYR A 119 16.76 3.30 -8.85
CA TYR A 119 16.13 4.11 -7.80
C TYR A 119 16.46 5.60 -7.92
N ALA A 120 17.49 5.98 -8.68
CA ALA A 120 17.96 7.36 -8.82
C ALA A 120 16.86 8.37 -9.18
N PRO A 121 15.97 8.11 -10.14
CA PRO A 121 14.94 9.09 -10.52
C PRO A 121 14.04 9.45 -9.33
N PHE A 122 13.67 8.46 -8.52
CA PHE A 122 12.78 8.64 -7.38
C PHE A 122 13.51 9.27 -6.19
N ALA A 123 14.67 8.76 -5.84
CA ALA A 123 15.46 9.25 -4.69
C ALA A 123 15.92 10.70 -4.88
N LYS A 124 16.42 11.05 -6.09
CA LYS A 124 16.81 12.42 -6.44
C LYS A 124 15.62 13.38 -6.41
N ASN A 125 14.44 12.92 -6.88
CA ASN A 125 13.22 13.73 -6.82
C ASN A 125 12.79 14.02 -5.38
N VAL A 126 12.84 13.03 -4.48
CA VAL A 126 12.58 13.21 -3.05
C VAL A 126 13.52 14.23 -2.43
N LEU A 127 14.82 14.15 -2.72
CA LEU A 127 15.82 15.09 -2.18
C LEU A 127 15.65 16.49 -2.76
N LYS A 128 15.48 16.63 -4.07
CA LYS A 128 15.29 17.89 -4.78
C LYS A 128 14.11 18.68 -4.23
N ASN A 129 12.99 18.00 -3.94
CA ASN A 129 11.79 18.64 -3.43
C ASN A 129 11.75 18.75 -1.89
N GLY A 130 12.76 18.26 -1.19
CA GLY A 130 12.83 18.31 0.27
C GLY A 130 11.70 17.56 0.95
N TRP A 131 11.24 16.44 0.38
CA TRP A 131 10.10 15.68 0.92
C TRP A 131 10.45 14.84 2.16
N VAL A 132 11.74 14.64 2.46
CA VAL A 132 12.17 14.07 3.75
C VAL A 132 12.03 15.12 4.83
N LYS A 133 10.88 15.14 5.48
CA LYS A 133 10.51 16.10 6.54
C LYS A 133 10.05 15.35 7.78
N ALA A 134 10.27 15.96 8.96
CA ALA A 134 9.71 15.45 10.20
C ALA A 134 8.18 15.44 10.13
N ASN A 135 7.59 14.27 10.32
CA ASN A 135 6.14 14.09 10.47
C ASN A 135 5.84 12.85 11.32
N LYS A 136 4.83 12.90 12.15
CA LYS A 136 4.43 11.84 13.09
C LYS A 136 3.87 10.58 12.42
N ARG A 137 3.61 10.61 11.13
CA ARG A 137 3.21 9.42 10.37
C ARG A 137 4.39 8.46 10.17
N ILE A 138 5.61 9.01 10.01
CA ILE A 138 6.82 8.27 9.66
C ILE A 138 7.80 8.25 10.84
N PHE A 139 8.02 9.40 11.48
CA PHE A 139 8.99 9.59 12.56
C PHE A 139 8.24 9.73 13.89
N ASP A 140 8.20 8.67 14.69
CA ASP A 140 7.43 8.64 15.92
C ASP A 140 8.02 7.62 16.91
N ASN A 141 8.75 8.12 17.90
CA ASN A 141 9.37 7.28 18.91
C ASN A 141 8.36 6.46 19.73
N SER A 142 7.13 6.96 19.89
CA SER A 142 6.09 6.27 20.65
C SER A 142 5.60 4.96 19.99
N LYS A 143 5.92 4.75 18.70
CA LYS A 143 5.58 3.56 17.91
C LYS A 143 6.76 2.61 17.74
N ILE A 144 7.82 2.80 18.49
CA ILE A 144 9.03 1.98 18.43
C ILE A 144 9.25 1.39 19.83
N SER A 145 9.28 0.05 19.91
CA SER A 145 9.66 -0.67 21.12
C SER A 145 11.19 -0.86 21.14
N ASP A 146 11.67 -1.97 20.58
CA ASP A 146 13.08 -2.31 20.54
C ASP A 146 13.73 -1.97 19.19
N HIS A 147 12.97 -2.13 18.11
CA HIS A 147 13.45 -1.94 16.75
C HIS A 147 12.45 -1.11 15.93
N PHE A 148 12.98 -0.27 15.05
CA PHE A 148 12.19 0.52 14.10
C PHE A 148 11.92 -0.26 12.80
N ALA A 149 11.21 0.35 11.86
CA ALA A 149 10.78 -0.25 10.60
C ALA A 149 11.93 -0.84 9.75
N ILE A 150 11.59 -1.80 8.91
CA ILE A 150 12.52 -2.40 7.93
C ILE A 150 12.72 -1.40 6.78
N ILE A 151 13.96 -0.90 6.64
CA ILE A 151 14.36 0.05 5.61
C ILE A 151 15.74 -0.29 5.03
N PRO A 152 16.10 0.23 3.84
CA PRO A 152 17.46 0.13 3.34
C PRO A 152 18.44 0.92 4.23
N THR A 153 19.66 0.39 4.35
CA THR A 153 20.79 1.03 5.04
C THR A 153 21.57 1.94 4.09
N LEU A 154 22.70 2.45 4.56
CA LEU A 154 23.65 3.21 3.71
C LEU A 154 24.50 2.30 2.81
N GLN A 155 24.41 0.97 3.00
CA GLN A 155 25.18 0.01 2.22
C GLN A 155 24.48 -0.30 0.90
N ALA A 156 25.15 -0.09 -0.23
CA ALA A 156 24.67 -0.52 -1.53
C ALA A 156 24.74 -2.05 -1.66
N PRO A 157 23.71 -2.69 -2.25
CA PRO A 157 23.70 -4.15 -2.43
C PRO A 157 24.77 -4.60 -3.42
N LYS A 158 25.40 -5.76 -3.13
CA LYS A 158 26.35 -6.43 -4.03
C LYS A 158 25.99 -7.91 -4.09
N HIS A 159 25.90 -8.46 -5.30
CA HIS A 159 25.73 -9.90 -5.54
C HIS A 159 24.55 -10.53 -4.77
N LEU A 160 23.38 -9.89 -4.82
CA LEU A 160 22.16 -10.48 -4.29
C LEU A 160 21.66 -11.59 -5.22
N SER A 161 21.17 -12.68 -4.65
CA SER A 161 20.40 -13.69 -5.39
C SER A 161 19.08 -13.10 -5.90
N GLU A 162 18.46 -13.71 -6.89
CA GLU A 162 17.17 -13.21 -7.44
C GLU A 162 16.07 -13.03 -6.36
N PRO A 163 15.84 -13.98 -5.43
CA PRO A 163 14.87 -13.77 -4.36
C PRO A 163 15.26 -12.65 -3.39
N GLU A 164 16.54 -12.50 -3.06
CA GLU A 164 17.04 -11.41 -2.23
C GLU A 164 16.84 -10.04 -2.91
N GLN A 165 17.13 -9.97 -4.21
CA GLN A 165 16.92 -8.76 -5.00
C GLN A 165 15.45 -8.37 -5.04
N LYS A 166 14.53 -9.31 -5.24
CA LYS A 166 13.08 -9.08 -5.21
C LYS A 166 12.62 -8.51 -3.86
N LEU A 167 13.10 -9.09 -2.77
CA LEU A 167 12.73 -8.62 -1.43
C LEU A 167 13.34 -7.25 -1.12
N TYR A 168 14.60 -7.03 -1.49
CA TYR A 168 15.27 -5.74 -1.35
C TYR A 168 14.54 -4.64 -2.15
N ASP A 169 14.23 -4.89 -3.42
CA ASP A 169 13.47 -3.95 -4.27
C ASP A 169 12.10 -3.61 -3.66
N LEU A 170 11.40 -4.59 -3.11
CA LEU A 170 10.13 -4.38 -2.43
C LEU A 170 10.25 -3.39 -1.26
N VAL A 171 11.28 -3.57 -0.42
CA VAL A 171 11.54 -2.68 0.72
C VAL A 171 11.95 -1.28 0.25
N VAL A 172 12.85 -1.18 -0.73
CA VAL A 172 13.31 0.12 -1.27
C VAL A 172 12.15 0.89 -1.90
N ARG A 173 11.30 0.25 -2.70
CA ARG A 173 10.11 0.90 -3.30
C ARG A 173 9.15 1.42 -2.25
N ARG A 174 8.90 0.67 -1.18
CA ARG A 174 8.08 1.12 -0.05
C ARG A 174 8.72 2.30 0.67
N PHE A 175 10.02 2.24 0.91
CA PHE A 175 10.79 3.31 1.52
C PHE A 175 10.75 4.61 0.69
N LEU A 176 10.94 4.52 -0.61
CA LEU A 176 10.81 5.67 -1.51
C LEU A 176 9.38 6.24 -1.50
N ALA A 177 8.38 5.35 -1.64
CA ALA A 177 6.97 5.74 -1.73
C ALA A 177 6.47 6.51 -0.50
N VAL A 178 6.96 6.19 0.69
CA VAL A 178 6.48 6.83 1.93
C VAL A 178 6.86 8.31 2.01
N PHE A 179 7.90 8.72 1.27
CA PHE A 179 8.36 10.12 1.20
C PHE A 179 7.82 10.87 -0.01
N HIS A 180 7.16 10.19 -0.96
CA HIS A 180 6.48 10.87 -2.06
C HIS A 180 5.13 11.43 -1.61
N PRO A 181 4.62 12.47 -2.30
CA PRO A 181 3.25 12.96 -2.09
C PRO A 181 2.21 11.85 -2.27
N ALA A 182 1.01 12.10 -1.79
CA ALA A 182 -0.12 11.24 -2.09
C ALA A 182 -0.34 11.14 -3.61
N ALA A 183 -0.71 9.97 -4.09
CA ALA A 183 -1.16 9.80 -5.46
C ALA A 183 -2.52 10.48 -5.63
N GLU A 184 -2.68 11.23 -6.71
CA GLU A 184 -3.92 11.91 -7.05
C GLU A 184 -4.68 11.11 -8.11
N TYR A 185 -5.98 10.94 -7.90
CA TYR A 185 -6.87 10.20 -8.78
C TYR A 185 -8.14 11.01 -9.06
N LEU A 186 -8.73 10.73 -10.19
CA LEU A 186 -10.13 11.07 -10.46
C LEU A 186 -10.95 9.78 -10.28
N GLN A 187 -11.76 9.75 -9.22
CA GLN A 187 -12.63 8.62 -8.94
C GLN A 187 -13.99 8.89 -9.57
N THR A 188 -14.33 8.12 -10.60
CA THR A 188 -15.63 8.18 -11.25
C THR A 188 -16.53 7.10 -10.70
N THR A 189 -17.67 7.49 -10.17
CA THR A 189 -18.76 6.60 -9.80
C THR A 189 -19.79 6.60 -10.92
N ARG A 190 -19.99 5.46 -11.57
CA ARG A 190 -21.01 5.28 -12.58
C ARG A 190 -22.21 4.59 -11.97
N VAL A 191 -23.39 5.17 -12.13
CA VAL A 191 -24.65 4.59 -11.73
C VAL A 191 -25.51 4.38 -12.97
N SER A 192 -25.96 3.14 -13.20
CA SER A 192 -26.91 2.78 -14.24
C SER A 192 -28.26 2.52 -13.58
N GLN A 193 -29.31 3.19 -14.06
CA GLN A 193 -30.69 3.00 -13.59
C GLN A 193 -31.52 2.39 -14.71
N ILE A 194 -32.19 1.27 -14.43
CA ILE A 194 -33.11 0.58 -15.32
C ILE A 194 -34.43 0.40 -14.56
N GLY A 195 -35.43 1.22 -14.90
CA GLY A 195 -36.65 1.31 -14.08
C GLY A 195 -36.33 1.74 -12.65
N GLU A 196 -36.72 0.92 -11.67
CA GLU A 196 -36.47 1.17 -10.25
C GLU A 196 -35.14 0.58 -9.75
N HIS A 197 -34.41 -0.13 -10.61
CA HIS A 197 -33.18 -0.83 -10.22
C HIS A 197 -31.93 0.02 -10.51
N HIS A 198 -31.04 0.10 -9.53
CA HIS A 198 -29.79 0.84 -9.61
C HIS A 198 -28.59 -0.11 -9.58
N PHE A 199 -27.58 0.16 -10.42
CA PHE A 199 -26.35 -0.62 -10.55
C PHE A 199 -25.16 0.34 -10.45
N LYS A 200 -24.13 -0.07 -9.67
CA LYS A 200 -22.90 0.71 -9.45
C LYS A 200 -21.67 -0.13 -9.83
#